data_1982e63a62e5cec26bd0804b3bee539b
#
_entry.id   1982e63a62e5cec26bd0804b3bee539b
#
_cell.length_a   1.000
_cell.length_b   1.000
_cell.length_c   1.000
_cell.angle_alpha   90.00
_cell.angle_beta   90.00
_cell.angle_gamma   90.00
#
_symmetry.space_group_name_H-M   'P 1'
#
loop_
_entity.id
_entity.type
_entity.pdbx_description
1 polymer ?
#
loop_
_entity_poly.entity_id
_entity_poly.type
_entity_poly.pdbx_seq_one_letter_code
_entity_poly.pdbx_strand_id
1 'polypeptide(L)'
;YGQAIQTLYEKNRRYDSSNQIPMLPISLFKTEELKSIPDSEIFKVITSSGTSGVASHLYLDAFNAQNQQLALYTIVKDFIGSSRLPMLIVDTPDILKNRDAFNARGAAILGFSIFAKRKYYALKPDLSVDLESIRTFIQTYRNQPVLIFGFTFMIWQYLCEALANYPGLIDLSNAILIHGGGWKKMQDRAVSPHEYKKRLY
;
A
#
# COMPACT_ATOMS: atom_id res chain seq x y z
N TYR A 1 5.51 -14.30 28.24
CA TYR A 1 5.34 -14.82 26.87
C TYR A 1 6.70 -15.13 26.20
N GLY A 2 7.72 -14.27 26.31
CA GLY A 2 9.03 -14.47 25.68
C GLY A 2 9.69 -15.81 26.06
N GLN A 3 9.70 -16.17 27.33
CA GLN A 3 10.27 -17.44 27.79
C GLN A 3 9.50 -18.67 27.29
N ALA A 4 8.16 -18.59 27.22
CA ALA A 4 7.35 -19.70 26.71
C ALA A 4 7.56 -19.92 25.20
N ILE A 5 7.72 -18.85 24.44
CA ILE A 5 8.03 -18.90 22.99
C ILE A 5 9.46 -19.42 22.80
N GLN A 6 10.42 -18.96 23.60
CA GLN A 6 11.80 -19.42 23.53
C GLN A 6 11.91 -20.91 23.88
N THR A 7 11.17 -21.38 24.90
CA THR A 7 11.09 -22.80 25.26
C THR A 7 10.46 -23.65 24.14
N LEU A 8 9.45 -23.14 23.46
CA LEU A 8 8.84 -23.80 22.29
C LEU A 8 9.83 -23.84 21.11
N TYR A 9 10.59 -22.76 20.89
CA TYR A 9 11.61 -22.68 19.84
C TYR A 9 12.79 -23.63 20.11
N GLU A 10 13.24 -23.73 21.35
CA GLU A 10 14.34 -24.60 21.74
C GLU A 10 13.99 -26.09 21.72
N LYS A 11 12.72 -26.43 22.03
CA LYS A 11 12.20 -27.80 21.94
C LYS A 11 12.06 -28.33 20.52
N ASN A 12 11.86 -27.47 19.54
CA ASN A 12 11.51 -27.83 18.17
C ASN A 12 12.45 -27.19 17.14
N ARG A 13 13.75 -27.42 17.27
CA ARG A 13 14.77 -26.83 16.37
C ARG A 13 14.71 -27.30 14.90
N ARG A 14 13.84 -28.25 14.54
CA ARG A 14 13.62 -28.69 13.15
C ARG A 14 12.13 -28.81 12.91
N TYR A 15 11.60 -27.90 12.14
CA TYR A 15 10.25 -28.00 11.61
C TYR A 15 10.34 -28.60 10.22
N ASP A 16 9.80 -29.80 10.04
CA ASP A 16 9.76 -30.48 8.73
C ASP A 16 8.64 -29.94 7.84
N SER A 17 7.74 -29.15 8.41
CA SER A 17 6.66 -28.48 7.68
C SER A 17 6.22 -27.19 8.36
N SER A 18 5.63 -26.27 7.59
CA SER A 18 5.07 -24.99 8.09
C SER A 18 3.97 -25.18 9.14
N ASN A 19 3.27 -26.33 9.13
CA ASN A 19 2.21 -26.65 10.08
C ASN A 19 2.70 -26.90 11.50
N GLN A 20 4.00 -27.13 11.68
CA GLN A 20 4.62 -27.34 12.99
C GLN A 20 5.10 -26.05 13.64
N ILE A 21 5.12 -24.93 12.90
CA ILE A 21 5.53 -23.63 13.42
C ILE A 21 4.45 -23.11 14.37
N PRO A 22 4.78 -22.79 15.64
CA PRO A 22 3.81 -22.22 16.57
C PRO A 22 3.24 -20.92 16.04
N MET A 23 1.93 -20.83 15.93
CA MET A 23 1.25 -19.61 15.49
C MET A 23 1.02 -18.69 16.67
N LEU A 24 1.33 -17.40 16.48
CA LEU A 24 0.98 -16.34 17.41
C LEU A 24 -0.35 -15.71 16.98
N PRO A 25 -1.33 -15.56 17.90
CA PRO A 25 -2.51 -14.78 17.60
C PRO A 25 -2.14 -13.35 17.23
N ILE A 26 -2.65 -12.85 16.09
CA ILE A 26 -2.34 -11.50 15.61
C ILE A 26 -2.78 -10.40 16.59
N SER A 27 -3.74 -10.69 17.47
CA SER A 27 -4.17 -9.80 18.54
C SER A 27 -3.06 -9.44 19.51
N LEU A 28 -2.06 -10.31 19.72
CA LEU A 28 -0.93 -10.03 20.59
C LEU A 28 -0.10 -8.84 20.11
N PHE A 29 0.00 -8.61 18.80
CA PHE A 29 0.68 -7.42 18.26
C PHE A 29 -0.07 -6.11 18.52
N LYS A 30 -1.26 -6.17 19.12
CA LYS A 30 -2.04 -5.00 19.52
C LYS A 30 -1.94 -4.72 21.02
N THR A 31 -1.77 -5.77 21.83
CA THR A 31 -1.80 -5.68 23.29
C THR A 31 -0.41 -5.76 23.91
N GLU A 32 0.52 -6.40 23.21
CA GLU A 32 1.87 -6.65 23.69
C GLU A 32 2.91 -5.97 22.80
N GLU A 33 3.99 -5.52 23.39
CA GLU A 33 5.15 -5.02 22.64
C GLU A 33 6.02 -6.20 22.22
N LEU A 34 5.68 -6.81 21.06
CA LEU A 34 6.41 -7.94 20.52
C LEU A 34 7.51 -7.46 19.58
N LYS A 35 8.76 -7.54 20.05
CA LYS A 35 9.95 -7.21 19.27
C LYS A 35 11.06 -8.24 19.51
N SER A 36 11.80 -8.56 18.46
CA SER A 36 12.96 -9.48 18.49
C SER A 36 14.30 -8.74 18.43
N ILE A 37 14.26 -7.41 18.44
CA ILE A 37 15.42 -6.52 18.37
C ILE A 37 15.43 -5.56 19.56
N PRO A 38 16.59 -5.13 20.05
CA PRO A 38 16.67 -4.08 21.07
C PRO A 38 16.22 -2.73 20.53
N ASP A 39 15.80 -1.83 21.40
CA ASP A 39 15.29 -0.51 21.01
C ASP A 39 16.30 0.31 20.21
N SER A 40 17.58 0.15 20.49
CA SER A 40 18.68 0.83 19.78
C SER A 40 18.81 0.42 18.30
N GLU A 41 18.26 -0.73 17.91
CA GLU A 41 18.29 -1.24 16.53
C GLU A 41 16.99 -0.97 15.76
N ILE A 42 15.98 -0.39 16.41
CA ILE A 42 14.73 -0.04 15.74
C ILE A 42 14.98 1.07 14.72
N PHE A 43 14.97 0.70 13.46
CA PHE A 43 15.07 1.65 12.34
C PHE A 43 13.71 2.23 11.97
N LYS A 44 12.64 1.42 12.03
CA LYS A 44 11.29 1.80 11.61
C LYS A 44 10.22 1.06 12.39
N VAL A 45 9.16 1.77 12.76
CA VAL A 45 7.92 1.17 13.29
C VAL A 45 6.82 1.30 12.25
N ILE A 46 6.19 0.18 11.90
CA ILE A 46 5.03 0.13 11.02
C ILE A 46 3.80 -0.13 11.86
N THR A 47 2.76 0.69 11.70
CA THR A 47 1.50 0.54 12.42
C THR A 47 0.38 0.12 11.47
N SER A 48 -0.49 -0.77 11.94
CA SER A 48 -1.72 -1.12 11.23
C SER A 48 -2.73 0.04 11.30
N SER A 49 -3.76 0.02 10.42
CA SER A 49 -4.78 1.07 10.39
C SER A 49 -5.70 1.13 11.62
N GLY A 50 -5.59 0.15 12.54
CA GLY A 50 -6.35 0.15 13.79
C GLY A 50 -7.88 0.16 13.63
N THR A 51 -8.42 -0.40 12.55
CA THR A 51 -9.88 -0.40 12.25
C THR A 51 -10.73 -1.04 13.35
N SER A 52 -10.13 -1.86 14.21
CA SER A 52 -10.75 -2.48 15.39
C SER A 52 -10.40 -1.77 16.72
N GLY A 53 -9.94 -0.52 16.68
CA GLY A 53 -9.59 0.32 17.85
C GLY A 53 -8.09 0.44 18.07
N VAL A 54 -7.39 -0.66 18.41
CA VAL A 54 -5.95 -0.64 18.71
C VAL A 54 -5.13 -1.04 17.49
N ALA A 55 -4.11 -0.27 17.15
CA ALA A 55 -3.18 -0.58 16.06
C ALA A 55 -2.14 -1.61 16.50
N SER A 56 -1.74 -2.49 15.59
CA SER A 56 -0.57 -3.36 15.79
C SER A 56 0.71 -2.59 15.47
N HIS A 57 1.78 -2.88 16.21
CA HIS A 57 3.09 -2.31 15.99
C HIS A 57 4.06 -3.41 15.51
N LEU A 58 4.79 -3.10 14.44
CA LEU A 58 5.83 -3.98 13.89
C LEU A 58 7.14 -3.20 13.87
N TYR A 59 8.12 -3.72 14.59
CA TYR A 59 9.44 -3.11 14.75
C TYR A 59 10.41 -3.73 13.74
N LEU A 60 11.02 -2.90 12.91
CA LEU A 60 11.97 -3.33 11.89
C LEU A 60 13.33 -2.72 12.16
N ASP A 61 14.37 -3.55 12.09
CA ASP A 61 15.75 -3.09 11.95
C ASP A 61 16.03 -2.59 10.51
N ALA A 62 17.21 -2.01 10.31
CA ALA A 62 17.63 -1.50 9.00
C ALA A 62 17.72 -2.62 7.94
N PHE A 63 18.19 -3.81 8.31
CA PHE A 63 18.34 -4.95 7.41
C PHE A 63 16.98 -5.43 6.89
N ASN A 64 16.01 -5.64 7.79
CA ASN A 64 14.66 -6.07 7.40
C ASN A 64 13.92 -4.99 6.62
N ALA A 65 14.11 -3.71 6.95
CA ALA A 65 13.54 -2.60 6.18
C ALA A 65 14.09 -2.55 4.75
N GLN A 66 15.39 -2.78 4.57
CA GLN A 66 16.02 -2.86 3.24
C GLN A 66 15.53 -4.08 2.45
N ASN A 67 15.42 -5.25 3.10
CA ASN A 67 14.93 -6.47 2.45
C ASN A 67 13.48 -6.31 1.98
N GLN A 68 12.61 -5.67 2.75
CA GLN A 68 11.25 -5.35 2.32
C GLN A 68 11.27 -4.46 1.07
N GLN A 69 12.13 -3.46 1.03
CA GLN A 69 12.25 -2.55 -0.10
C GLN A 69 12.79 -3.26 -1.35
N LEU A 70 13.78 -4.13 -1.17
CA LEU A 70 14.33 -4.95 -2.26
C LEU A 70 13.29 -5.93 -2.81
N ALA A 71 12.54 -6.61 -1.94
CA ALA A 71 11.48 -7.52 -2.34
C ALA A 71 10.38 -6.78 -3.13
N LEU A 72 9.94 -5.61 -2.64
CA LEU A 72 8.98 -4.76 -3.34
C LEU A 72 9.49 -4.37 -4.72
N TYR A 73 10.74 -3.90 -4.81
CA TYR A 73 11.37 -3.53 -6.07
C TYR A 73 11.41 -4.69 -7.05
N THR A 74 11.87 -5.86 -6.60
CA THR A 74 11.99 -7.06 -7.45
C THR A 74 10.64 -7.49 -8.01
N ILE A 75 9.60 -7.55 -7.16
CA ILE A 75 8.25 -7.95 -7.58
C ILE A 75 7.65 -6.94 -8.57
N VAL A 76 7.70 -5.66 -8.24
CA VAL A 76 7.06 -4.63 -9.07
C VAL A 76 7.75 -4.47 -10.41
N LYS A 77 9.09 -4.63 -10.46
CA LYS A 77 9.87 -4.58 -11.69
C LYS A 77 9.39 -5.58 -12.74
N ASP A 78 8.90 -6.74 -12.35
CA ASP A 78 8.39 -7.74 -13.28
C ASP A 78 7.12 -7.28 -14.02
N PHE A 79 6.39 -6.32 -13.44
CA PHE A 79 5.17 -5.75 -14.04
C PHE A 79 5.41 -4.46 -14.81
N ILE A 80 6.28 -3.58 -14.30
CA ILE A 80 6.48 -2.24 -14.89
C ILE A 80 7.79 -2.08 -15.67
N GLY A 81 8.64 -3.11 -15.66
CA GLY A 81 10.00 -3.03 -16.21
C GLY A 81 10.98 -2.35 -15.26
N SER A 82 12.20 -2.13 -15.75
CA SER A 82 13.31 -1.57 -14.93
C SER A 82 13.32 -0.04 -14.85
N SER A 83 12.52 0.64 -15.67
CA SER A 83 12.48 2.10 -15.72
C SER A 83 11.41 2.66 -14.79
N ARG A 84 11.71 3.82 -14.17
CA ARG A 84 10.70 4.57 -13.44
C ARG A 84 9.66 5.15 -14.41
N LEU A 85 8.39 5.03 -14.06
CA LEU A 85 7.28 5.53 -14.87
C LEU A 85 6.71 6.83 -14.27
N PRO A 86 6.10 7.71 -15.11
CA PRO A 86 5.22 8.75 -14.59
C PRO A 86 4.12 8.09 -13.75
N MET A 87 3.82 8.64 -12.57
CA MET A 87 2.89 8.02 -11.62
C MET A 87 1.75 8.97 -11.26
N LEU A 88 0.52 8.47 -11.41
CA LEU A 88 -0.69 9.09 -10.87
C LEU A 88 -1.06 8.37 -9.57
N ILE A 89 -1.07 9.11 -8.48
CA ILE A 89 -1.45 8.62 -7.15
C ILE A 89 -2.90 8.98 -6.90
N VAL A 90 -3.75 7.98 -6.67
CA VAL A 90 -5.17 8.19 -6.34
C VAL A 90 -5.30 8.48 -4.84
N ASP A 91 -4.83 9.65 -4.48
CA ASP A 91 -4.86 10.24 -3.13
C ASP A 91 -4.58 11.74 -3.23
N THR A 92 -4.52 12.41 -2.08
CA THR A 92 -4.14 13.82 -1.95
C THR A 92 -2.65 13.98 -1.64
N PRO A 93 -1.99 15.06 -2.08
CA PRO A 93 -0.58 15.32 -1.73
C PRO A 93 -0.36 15.52 -0.23
N ASP A 94 -1.39 15.90 0.53
CA ASP A 94 -1.29 16.16 1.96
C ASP A 94 -1.08 14.90 2.80
N ILE A 95 -1.34 13.72 2.24
CA ILE A 95 -1.11 12.42 2.91
C ILE A 95 0.36 12.23 3.35
N LEU A 96 1.30 12.89 2.70
CA LEU A 96 2.73 12.83 3.01
C LEU A 96 3.22 13.99 3.88
N LYS A 97 2.44 15.06 4.06
CA LYS A 97 2.84 16.26 4.80
C LYS A 97 2.68 16.10 6.31
N ASN A 98 1.65 15.38 6.74
CA ASN A 98 1.37 15.20 8.16
C ASN A 98 2.09 13.96 8.70
N ARG A 99 3.23 14.18 9.36
CA ARG A 99 4.05 13.09 9.95
C ARG A 99 3.37 12.42 11.13
N ASP A 100 2.56 13.13 11.88
CA ASP A 100 1.85 12.61 13.06
C ASP A 100 0.67 11.71 12.65
N ALA A 101 0.11 11.94 11.46
CA ALA A 101 -0.94 11.12 10.86
C ALA A 101 -0.40 10.14 9.79
N PHE A 102 0.91 9.85 9.80
CA PHE A 102 1.56 8.94 8.84
C PHE A 102 1.01 7.52 9.02
N ASN A 103 -0.06 7.25 8.31
CA ASN A 103 -0.79 6.00 8.35
C ASN A 103 -0.28 5.02 7.28
N ALA A 104 -0.80 3.79 7.28
CA ALA A 104 -0.45 2.75 6.33
C ALA A 104 -0.58 3.23 4.85
N ARG A 105 -1.48 4.18 4.56
CA ARG A 105 -1.71 4.75 3.23
C ARG A 105 -0.55 5.63 2.80
N GLY A 106 -0.12 6.55 3.65
CA GLY A 106 1.07 7.37 3.40
C GLY A 106 2.35 6.54 3.28
N ALA A 107 2.52 5.53 4.14
CA ALA A 107 3.65 4.60 4.08
C ALA A 107 3.72 3.84 2.75
N ALA A 108 2.57 3.35 2.25
CA ALA A 108 2.50 2.67 0.97
C ALA A 108 2.81 3.61 -0.20
N ILE A 109 2.24 4.83 -0.22
CA ILE A 109 2.52 5.83 -1.25
C ILE A 109 4.01 6.17 -1.27
N LEU A 110 4.63 6.35 -0.10
CA LEU A 110 6.06 6.61 -0.01
C LEU A 110 6.89 5.43 -0.54
N GLY A 111 6.53 4.20 -0.16
CA GLY A 111 7.18 2.96 -0.63
C GLY A 111 7.13 2.83 -2.15
N PHE A 112 5.95 3.03 -2.76
CA PHE A 112 5.78 2.96 -4.21
C PHE A 112 6.38 4.17 -4.96
N SER A 113 6.67 5.28 -4.29
CA SER A 113 7.29 6.46 -4.91
C SER A 113 8.68 6.19 -5.50
N ILE A 114 9.34 5.09 -5.12
CA ILE A 114 10.63 4.68 -5.72
C ILE A 114 10.49 4.35 -7.23
N PHE A 115 9.30 3.95 -7.66
CA PHE A 115 8.99 3.63 -9.05
C PHE A 115 8.56 4.86 -9.88
N ALA A 116 8.37 6.00 -9.23
CA ALA A 116 7.91 7.20 -9.88
C ALA A 116 9.07 8.00 -10.49
N LYS A 117 8.97 8.29 -11.81
CA LYS A 117 9.80 9.32 -12.46
C LYS A 117 9.30 10.72 -12.09
N ARG A 118 7.98 10.91 -12.05
CA ARG A 118 7.27 12.11 -11.64
C ARG A 118 5.94 11.72 -11.02
N LYS A 119 5.52 12.42 -9.97
CA LYS A 119 4.28 12.13 -9.24
C LYS A 119 3.22 13.19 -9.52
N TYR A 120 2.01 12.73 -9.76
CA TYR A 120 0.78 13.51 -9.85
C TYR A 120 -0.22 12.94 -8.86
N TYR A 121 -1.12 13.76 -8.38
CA TYR A 121 -2.16 13.35 -7.46
C TYR A 121 -3.52 13.56 -8.10
N ALA A 122 -4.39 12.56 -7.97
CA ALA A 122 -5.72 12.60 -8.55
C ALA A 122 -6.74 13.36 -7.70
N LEU A 123 -6.40 13.67 -6.44
CA LEU A 123 -7.30 14.34 -5.50
C LEU A 123 -6.67 15.63 -4.97
N LYS A 124 -7.54 16.62 -4.74
CA LYS A 124 -7.22 17.85 -4.02
C LYS A 124 -7.15 17.60 -2.52
N PRO A 125 -6.66 18.56 -1.70
CA PRO A 125 -6.62 18.42 -0.24
C PRO A 125 -7.96 18.12 0.42
N ASP A 126 -9.07 18.58 -0.15
CA ASP A 126 -10.44 18.32 0.31
C ASP A 126 -11.01 16.97 -0.13
N LEU A 127 -10.18 16.12 -0.76
CA LEU A 127 -10.53 14.84 -1.36
C LEU A 127 -11.45 14.92 -2.58
N SER A 128 -11.74 16.10 -3.12
CA SER A 128 -12.40 16.20 -4.42
C SER A 128 -11.47 15.77 -5.55
N VAL A 129 -12.04 15.25 -6.64
CA VAL A 129 -11.26 14.83 -7.82
C VAL A 129 -10.62 16.04 -8.50
N ASP A 130 -9.31 15.97 -8.71
CA ASP A 130 -8.55 16.98 -9.46
C ASP A 130 -8.50 16.62 -10.95
N LEU A 131 -9.57 16.95 -11.66
CA LEU A 131 -9.67 16.67 -13.09
C LEU A 131 -8.59 17.38 -13.92
N GLU A 132 -8.12 18.54 -13.51
CA GLU A 132 -7.06 19.27 -14.19
C GLU A 132 -5.73 18.52 -14.09
N SER A 133 -5.38 18.08 -12.88
CA SER A 133 -4.19 17.24 -12.66
C SER A 133 -4.24 15.94 -13.46
N ILE A 134 -5.39 15.25 -13.46
CA ILE A 134 -5.57 14.01 -14.22
C ILE A 134 -5.44 14.26 -15.71
N ARG A 135 -6.08 15.29 -16.26
CA ARG A 135 -5.98 15.66 -17.69
C ARG A 135 -4.54 15.98 -18.09
N THR A 136 -3.88 16.83 -17.30
CA THR A 136 -2.49 17.20 -17.54
C THR A 136 -1.58 15.97 -17.56
N PHE A 137 -1.80 15.04 -16.62
CA PHE A 137 -1.07 13.78 -16.58
C PHE A 137 -1.28 12.95 -17.85
N ILE A 138 -2.54 12.72 -18.26
CA ILE A 138 -2.88 11.93 -19.44
C ILE A 138 -2.31 12.58 -20.71
N GLN A 139 -2.50 13.87 -20.89
CA GLN A 139 -2.00 14.59 -22.08
C GLN A 139 -0.49 14.55 -22.18
N THR A 140 0.21 14.74 -21.03
CA THR A 140 1.67 14.75 -20.99
C THR A 140 2.28 13.38 -21.32
N TYR A 141 1.58 12.29 -20.94
CA TYR A 141 2.13 10.92 -21.03
C TYR A 141 1.33 9.98 -21.93
N ARG A 142 0.55 10.54 -22.86
CA ARG A 142 -0.37 9.81 -23.74
C ARG A 142 0.27 8.63 -24.48
N ASN A 143 1.53 8.75 -24.88
CA ASN A 143 2.21 7.80 -25.78
C ASN A 143 3.27 6.96 -25.05
N GLN A 144 3.19 6.81 -23.76
CA GLN A 144 4.14 6.01 -22.98
C GLN A 144 3.44 5.31 -21.82
N PRO A 145 4.01 4.19 -21.33
CA PRO A 145 3.46 3.54 -20.14
C PRO A 145 3.47 4.46 -18.93
N VAL A 146 2.40 4.40 -18.15
CA VAL A 146 2.23 5.15 -16.91
C VAL A 146 1.84 4.21 -15.77
N LEU A 147 2.15 4.59 -14.55
CA LEU A 147 1.78 3.85 -13.35
C LEU A 147 0.66 4.59 -12.62
N ILE A 148 -0.39 3.88 -12.27
CA ILE A 148 -1.43 4.35 -11.37
C ILE A 148 -1.29 3.57 -10.07
N PHE A 149 -1.25 4.29 -8.95
CA PHE A 149 -1.18 3.70 -7.62
C PHE A 149 -2.24 4.26 -6.69
N GLY A 150 -2.90 3.38 -5.93
CA GLY A 150 -3.86 3.80 -4.92
C GLY A 150 -4.41 2.65 -4.10
N PHE A 151 -5.21 2.97 -3.09
CA PHE A 151 -5.93 1.97 -2.33
C PHE A 151 -7.22 1.59 -3.03
N THR A 152 -7.61 0.31 -2.95
CA THR A 152 -8.80 -0.25 -3.62
C THR A 152 -10.03 0.64 -3.45
N PHE A 153 -10.36 1.03 -2.22
CA PHE A 153 -11.53 1.88 -1.95
C PHE A 153 -11.39 3.31 -2.49
N MET A 154 -10.16 3.87 -2.53
CA MET A 154 -9.91 5.21 -3.09
C MET A 154 -10.09 5.22 -4.60
N ILE A 155 -9.55 4.20 -5.28
CA ILE A 155 -9.72 4.05 -6.72
C ILE A 155 -11.20 3.89 -7.07
N TRP A 156 -11.92 3.03 -6.35
CA TRP A 156 -13.35 2.83 -6.56
C TRP A 156 -14.17 4.09 -6.37
N GLN A 157 -13.96 4.78 -5.25
CA GLN A 157 -14.74 5.96 -4.88
C GLN A 157 -14.46 7.18 -5.76
N TYR A 158 -13.21 7.39 -6.15
CA TYR A 158 -12.80 8.62 -6.82
C TYR A 158 -12.45 8.43 -8.29
N LEU A 159 -11.58 7.48 -8.63
CA LEU A 159 -11.16 7.30 -10.02
C LEU A 159 -12.26 6.66 -10.86
N CYS A 160 -12.90 5.59 -10.37
CA CYS A 160 -13.99 4.95 -11.10
C CYS A 160 -15.20 5.87 -11.26
N GLU A 161 -15.50 6.72 -10.27
CA GLU A 161 -16.55 7.74 -10.38
C GLU A 161 -16.19 8.81 -11.40
N ALA A 162 -14.94 9.28 -11.40
CA ALA A 162 -14.48 10.25 -12.40
C ALA A 162 -14.53 9.66 -13.82
N LEU A 163 -14.13 8.40 -14.02
CA LEU A 163 -14.24 7.72 -15.31
C LEU A 163 -15.69 7.62 -15.79
N ALA A 164 -16.63 7.32 -14.88
CA ALA A 164 -18.04 7.19 -15.20
C ALA A 164 -18.70 8.56 -15.55
N ASN A 165 -18.33 9.62 -14.83
CA ASN A 165 -18.89 10.95 -15.02
C ASN A 165 -18.29 11.72 -16.22
N TYR A 166 -17.10 11.31 -16.68
CA TYR A 166 -16.39 11.97 -17.77
C TYR A 166 -15.95 10.95 -18.84
N PRO A 167 -16.88 10.24 -19.49
CA PRO A 167 -16.57 9.22 -20.47
C PRO A 167 -15.80 9.81 -21.66
N GLY A 168 -14.73 9.14 -22.06
CA GLY A 168 -13.85 9.55 -23.15
C GLY A 168 -12.89 10.72 -22.84
N LEU A 169 -12.99 11.32 -21.65
CA LEU A 169 -12.09 12.38 -21.21
C LEU A 169 -10.81 11.85 -20.58
N ILE A 170 -10.89 10.66 -20.00
CA ILE A 170 -9.82 9.98 -19.26
C ILE A 170 -9.50 8.68 -20.00
N ASP A 171 -8.46 8.71 -20.82
CA ASP A 171 -7.91 7.51 -21.47
C ASP A 171 -6.70 7.02 -20.69
N LEU A 172 -6.84 5.85 -20.09
CA LEU A 172 -5.82 5.17 -19.29
C LEU A 172 -5.41 3.84 -19.90
N SER A 173 -5.60 3.65 -21.21
CA SER A 173 -5.30 2.40 -21.94
C SER A 173 -3.83 1.99 -21.87
N ASN A 174 -2.93 2.95 -21.64
CA ASN A 174 -1.48 2.72 -21.46
C ASN A 174 -1.05 2.59 -19.99
N ALA A 175 -2.00 2.53 -19.06
CA ALA A 175 -1.72 2.54 -17.64
C ALA A 175 -1.55 1.13 -17.06
N ILE A 176 -0.57 1.00 -16.17
CA ILE A 176 -0.43 -0.15 -15.27
C ILE A 176 -1.00 0.27 -13.92
N LEU A 177 -2.07 -0.37 -13.49
CA LEU A 177 -2.69 -0.10 -12.20
C LEU A 177 -2.19 -1.07 -11.14
N ILE A 178 -1.57 -0.52 -10.09
CA ILE A 178 -1.24 -1.27 -8.88
C ILE A 178 -2.10 -0.72 -7.74
N HIS A 179 -2.87 -1.60 -7.13
CA HIS A 179 -3.69 -1.21 -5.97
C HIS A 179 -3.58 -2.23 -4.85
N GLY A 180 -3.85 -1.80 -3.65
CA GLY A 180 -3.80 -2.65 -2.46
C GLY A 180 -4.80 -2.22 -1.39
N GLY A 181 -4.80 -2.98 -0.29
CA GLY A 181 -5.76 -2.80 0.80
C GLY A 181 -7.15 -3.35 0.42
N GLY A 182 -8.03 -3.32 1.41
CA GLY A 182 -9.41 -3.76 1.22
C GLY A 182 -10.38 -2.58 1.13
N TRP A 183 -11.66 -2.89 1.26
CA TRP A 183 -12.76 -1.93 1.22
C TRP A 183 -12.87 -1.08 2.50
N LYS A 184 -12.24 -1.53 3.60
CA LYS A 184 -12.23 -0.83 4.91
C LYS A 184 -13.64 -0.45 5.37
N LYS A 185 -13.91 0.84 5.59
CA LYS A 185 -15.22 1.37 5.98
C LYS A 185 -16.28 1.31 4.87
N MET A 186 -15.90 0.92 3.64
CA MET A 186 -16.79 0.77 2.50
C MET A 186 -17.10 -0.70 2.20
N GLN A 187 -17.03 -1.58 3.19
CA GLN A 187 -17.30 -3.01 3.02
C GLN A 187 -18.73 -3.29 2.52
N ASP A 188 -19.67 -2.45 2.88
CA ASP A 188 -21.06 -2.45 2.39
C ASP A 188 -21.18 -2.15 0.89
N ARG A 189 -20.19 -1.49 0.30
CA ARG A 189 -20.10 -1.16 -1.14
C ARG A 189 -19.12 -2.04 -1.89
N ALA A 190 -18.61 -3.09 -1.24
CA ALA A 190 -17.63 -3.98 -1.84
C ALA A 190 -18.26 -4.73 -3.02
N VAL A 191 -17.54 -4.74 -4.13
CA VAL A 191 -17.92 -5.49 -5.34
C VAL A 191 -16.96 -6.64 -5.59
N SER A 192 -17.37 -7.56 -6.46
CA SER A 192 -16.50 -8.64 -6.88
C SER A 192 -15.26 -8.13 -7.64
N PRO A 193 -14.13 -8.88 -7.64
CA PRO A 193 -12.97 -8.52 -8.44
C PRO A 193 -13.27 -8.37 -9.93
N HIS A 194 -14.23 -9.14 -10.43
CA HIS A 194 -14.70 -9.06 -11.82
C HIS A 194 -15.38 -7.73 -12.11
N GLU A 195 -16.31 -7.31 -11.26
CA GLU A 195 -17.02 -6.03 -11.40
C GLU A 195 -16.09 -4.84 -11.23
N TYR A 196 -15.16 -4.93 -10.28
CA TYR A 196 -14.12 -3.92 -10.08
C TYR A 196 -13.30 -3.72 -11.36
N LYS A 197 -12.83 -4.80 -11.97
CA LYS A 197 -12.11 -4.75 -13.25
C LYS A 197 -12.97 -4.15 -14.36
N LYS A 198 -14.21 -4.65 -14.54
CA LYS A 198 -15.13 -4.17 -15.58
C LYS A 198 -15.37 -2.66 -15.53
N ARG A 199 -15.30 -2.05 -14.35
CA ARG A 199 -15.51 -0.60 -14.20
C ARG A 199 -14.26 0.23 -14.50
N LEU A 200 -13.09 -0.40 -14.55
CA LEU A 200 -11.81 0.24 -14.86
C LEU A 200 -11.43 0.11 -16.35
N TYR A 201 -12.02 -0.86 -17.05
CA TYR A 201 -11.86 -1.13 -18.48
C TYR A 201 -13.13 -0.76 -19.25
#